data_f2b1387817e1006cc527a553ba2cd674
#
_entry.id   f2b1387817e1006cc527a553ba2cd674
#
_cell.length_a   1.000
_cell.length_b   1.000
_cell.length_c   1.000
_cell.angle_alpha   90.00
_cell.angle_beta   90.00
_cell.angle_gamma   90.00
#
_symmetry.space_group_name_H-M   'P 1'
#
loop_
_entity.id
_entity.type
_entity.pdbx_description
1 polymer ?
#
loop_
_entity_poly.entity_id
_entity_poly.type
_entity_poly.pdbx_seq_one_letter_code
_entity_poly.pdbx_strand_id
1 'polypeptide(L)'
;MTESEHAPTSEQPTLRVERVQTGVRIEKRMLKVLKALAELFEISLGDLLEGIVLHAFEGKSPFDEEAQQRIATLKEIYGMDYDASYSHRLFEDSL
;
A
#
# COMPACT_ATOMS: atom_id res chain seq x y z
N MET A 1 18.12 13.53 -19.36
CA MET A 1 17.56 13.43 -19.48
C MET A 1 17.04 13.39 -19.02
N THR A 2 17.25 13.28 -18.96
CA THR A 2 16.71 13.08 -18.98
C THR A 2 16.06 12.93 -18.58
N GLU A 3 16.14 12.71 -18.40
CA GLU A 3 15.48 12.39 -18.41
C GLU A 3 14.91 12.08 -18.10
N SER A 4 15.16 11.98 -17.98
CA SER A 4 14.63 11.55 -18.07
C SER A 4 14.25 11.29 -17.60
N GLU A 5 14.53 11.24 -17.41
CA GLU A 5 14.14 10.89 -17.40
C GLU A 5 13.45 10.45 -16.97
N HIS A 6 13.39 10.38 -16.62
CA HIS A 6 12.56 9.93 -16.60
C HIS A 6 11.76 9.62 -16.73
N ALA A 7 11.79 9.35 -16.75
CA ALA A 7 11.02 9.07 -17.32
C ALA A 7 10.36 8.53 -17.50
N PRO A 8 10.42 8.23 -17.70
CA PRO A 8 9.74 7.70 -18.13
C PRO A 8 8.84 7.44 -18.33
N THR A 9 8.83 7.40 -18.29
CA THR A 9 7.68 7.45 -18.42
C THR A 9 6.87 7.60 -19.60
N SER A 10 7.30 7.84 -20.57
CA SER A 10 6.54 7.87 -21.79
C SER A 10 5.89 6.54 -22.12
N GLU A 11 6.48 5.47 -21.60
CA GLU A 11 5.93 4.13 -21.82
C GLU A 11 4.73 3.86 -20.93
N GLN A 12 4.51 4.73 -19.96
CA GLN A 12 3.40 4.59 -19.04
C GLN A 12 2.65 5.90 -18.98
N PRO A 13 1.80 6.12 -19.96
CA PRO A 13 1.08 7.38 -20.00
C PRO A 13 0.20 7.54 -18.79
N THR A 14 0.02 8.78 -18.40
CA THR A 14 -0.90 9.08 -17.31
C THR A 14 -2.33 8.90 -17.80
N LEU A 15 -3.22 8.67 -16.87
CA LEU A 15 -4.62 8.46 -17.16
C LEU A 15 -5.45 9.41 -16.31
N ARG A 16 -6.36 10.13 -16.94
CA ARG A 16 -7.26 11.02 -16.22
C ARG A 16 -8.37 10.19 -15.57
N VAL A 17 -8.54 10.35 -14.29
CA VAL A 17 -9.58 9.65 -13.56
C VAL A 17 -10.30 10.62 -12.65
N GLU A 18 -11.45 10.20 -12.16
CA GLU A 18 -12.19 10.94 -11.15
C GLU A 18 -12.07 10.17 -9.84
N ARG A 19 -11.65 10.85 -8.77
CA ARG A 19 -11.57 10.23 -7.45
C ARG A 19 -12.66 10.76 -6.56
N VAL A 20 -13.14 9.90 -5.68
CA VAL A 20 -14.16 10.28 -4.71
C VAL A 20 -13.61 10.03 -3.32
N GLN A 21 -14.12 10.79 -2.36
CA GLN A 21 -13.76 10.60 -0.97
C GLN A 21 -14.55 9.44 -0.41
N THR A 22 -13.87 8.52 0.30
CA THR A 22 -14.53 7.41 0.95
C THR A 22 -13.83 7.14 2.28
N GLY A 23 -14.51 6.44 3.17
CA GLY A 23 -13.93 6.11 4.46
C GLY A 23 -14.17 4.65 4.78
N VAL A 24 -13.16 4.02 5.35
CA VAL A 24 -13.26 2.65 5.83
C VAL A 24 -12.56 2.57 7.18
N ARG A 25 -12.94 1.57 7.97
CA ARG A 25 -12.23 1.28 9.23
C ARG A 25 -11.19 0.22 8.93
N ILE A 26 -9.95 0.48 9.37
CA ILE A 26 -8.83 -0.44 9.14
C ILE A 26 -8.16 -0.69 10.48
N GLU A 27 -7.67 -1.90 10.68
CA GLU A 27 -6.96 -2.24 11.90
C GLU A 27 -5.82 -1.24 12.13
N LYS A 28 -5.67 -0.81 13.36
CA LYS A 28 -4.81 0.33 13.70
C LYS A 28 -3.35 0.10 13.30
N ARG A 29 -2.78 -1.08 13.62
CA ARG A 29 -1.38 -1.35 13.33
C ARG A 29 -1.14 -1.48 11.83
N MET A 30 -2.09 -2.10 11.12
CA MET A 30 -2.03 -2.20 9.66
C MET A 30 -1.98 -0.81 9.03
N LEU A 31 -2.81 0.11 9.54
CA LEU A 31 -2.81 1.48 9.01
C LEU A 31 -1.47 2.15 9.25
N LYS A 32 -0.88 1.93 10.42
CA LYS A 32 0.44 2.52 10.71
C LYS A 32 1.50 1.99 9.76
N VAL A 33 1.49 0.70 9.47
CA VAL A 33 2.41 0.12 8.49
C VAL A 33 2.19 0.75 7.12
N LEU A 34 0.94 0.86 6.70
CA LEU A 34 0.63 1.45 5.40
C LEU A 34 1.11 2.90 5.30
N LYS A 35 0.85 3.70 6.33
CA LYS A 35 1.25 5.10 6.29
C LYS A 35 2.78 5.24 6.27
N ALA A 36 3.47 4.42 7.06
CA ALA A 36 4.93 4.46 7.08
C ALA A 36 5.50 4.03 5.74
N LEU A 37 4.90 3.02 5.12
CA LEU A 37 5.36 2.54 3.81
C LEU A 37 5.16 3.62 2.74
N ALA A 38 4.01 4.29 2.76
CA ALA A 38 3.76 5.38 1.83
C ALA A 38 4.80 6.47 1.98
N GLU A 39 5.15 6.80 3.23
CA GLU A 39 6.16 7.81 3.50
C GLU A 39 7.51 7.38 2.94
N LEU A 40 7.90 6.13 3.13
CA LEU A 40 9.16 5.62 2.59
C LEU A 40 9.21 5.71 1.06
N PHE A 41 8.09 5.48 0.41
CA PHE A 41 8.02 5.54 -1.04
C PHE A 41 7.73 6.94 -1.56
N GLU A 42 7.51 7.90 -0.65
CA GLU A 42 7.22 9.29 -0.99
C GLU A 42 5.98 9.41 -1.88
N ILE A 43 4.95 8.65 -1.55
CA ILE A 43 3.67 8.72 -2.22
C ILE A 43 2.58 8.90 -1.16
N SER A 44 1.39 9.27 -1.60
CA SER A 44 0.26 9.39 -0.68
C SER A 44 -0.27 8.02 -0.30
N LEU A 45 -1.00 7.96 0.80
CA LEU A 45 -1.65 6.72 1.21
C LEU A 45 -2.62 6.24 0.14
N GLY A 46 -3.38 7.16 -0.46
CA GLY A 46 -4.30 6.79 -1.52
C GLY A 46 -3.59 6.18 -2.71
N ASP A 47 -2.46 6.77 -3.10
CA ASP A 47 -1.69 6.24 -4.22
C ASP A 47 -1.17 4.83 -3.90
N LEU A 48 -0.69 4.63 -2.68
CA LEU A 48 -0.24 3.30 -2.27
C LEU A 48 -1.37 2.29 -2.34
N LEU A 49 -2.54 2.65 -1.81
CA LEU A 49 -3.69 1.75 -1.80
C LEU A 49 -4.16 1.43 -3.22
N GLU A 50 -4.19 2.42 -4.10
CA GLU A 50 -4.57 2.18 -5.50
C GLU A 50 -3.59 1.21 -6.15
N GLY A 51 -2.31 1.37 -5.88
CA GLY A 51 -1.31 0.45 -6.44
C GLY A 51 -1.51 -0.97 -5.96
N ILE A 52 -1.77 -1.13 -4.66
CA ILE A 52 -2.03 -2.46 -4.10
C ILE A 52 -3.25 -3.10 -4.76
N VAL A 53 -4.33 -2.33 -4.88
CA VAL A 53 -5.58 -2.84 -5.45
C VAL A 53 -5.40 -3.22 -6.91
N LEU A 54 -4.73 -2.37 -7.68
CA LEU A 54 -4.52 -2.66 -9.10
C LEU A 54 -3.75 -3.95 -9.30
N HIS A 55 -2.70 -4.15 -8.53
CA HIS A 55 -1.93 -5.39 -8.62
C HIS A 55 -2.77 -6.58 -8.19
N ALA A 56 -3.52 -6.43 -7.10
CA ALA A 56 -4.35 -7.52 -6.60
C ALA A 56 -5.41 -7.93 -7.62
N PHE A 57 -6.00 -6.94 -8.31
CA PHE A 57 -7.01 -7.24 -9.34
C PHE A 57 -6.43 -8.08 -10.47
N GLU A 58 -5.14 -7.96 -10.74
CA GLU A 58 -4.50 -8.73 -11.80
C GLU A 58 -3.83 -9.99 -11.28
N GLY A 59 -4.00 -10.29 -10.01
CA GLY A 59 -3.40 -11.48 -9.42
C GLY A 59 -1.89 -11.37 -9.25
N LYS A 60 -1.37 -10.14 -9.17
CA LYS A 60 0.06 -9.89 -9.04
C LYS A 60 0.39 -9.40 -7.65
N SER A 61 1.60 -9.71 -7.18
CA SER A 61 2.07 -9.15 -5.93
C SER A 61 2.35 -7.66 -6.11
N PRO A 62 1.84 -6.82 -5.22
CA PRO A 62 2.08 -5.37 -5.32
C PRO A 62 3.47 -4.96 -4.86
N PHE A 63 4.24 -5.85 -4.24
CA PHE A 63 5.52 -5.49 -3.63
C PHE A 63 6.62 -6.42 -4.10
N ASP A 64 7.75 -5.82 -4.49
CA ASP A 64 8.94 -6.60 -4.79
C ASP A 64 9.60 -7.05 -3.49
N GLU A 65 10.71 -7.76 -3.61
CA GLU A 65 11.37 -8.35 -2.45
C GLU A 65 11.85 -7.29 -1.46
N GLU A 66 12.42 -6.19 -1.97
CA GLU A 66 12.88 -5.13 -1.09
C GLU A 66 11.73 -4.50 -0.32
N ALA A 67 10.62 -4.24 -0.99
CA ALA A 67 9.45 -3.67 -0.33
C ALA A 67 8.90 -4.64 0.71
N GLN A 68 8.91 -5.93 0.42
CA GLN A 68 8.44 -6.92 1.38
C GLN A 68 9.30 -6.96 2.63
N GLN A 69 10.62 -6.77 2.50
CA GLN A 69 11.50 -6.70 3.65
C GLN A 69 11.21 -5.47 4.49
N ARG A 70 10.94 -4.34 3.85
CA ARG A 70 10.59 -3.13 4.58
C ARG A 70 9.27 -3.30 5.33
N ILE A 71 8.30 -3.97 4.70
CA ILE A 71 7.04 -4.26 5.36
C ILE A 71 7.26 -5.12 6.59
N ALA A 72 8.10 -6.16 6.48
CA ALA A 72 8.38 -7.03 7.61
C ALA A 72 8.96 -6.24 8.78
N THR A 73 9.88 -5.33 8.49
CA THR A 73 10.48 -4.48 9.51
C THR A 73 9.45 -3.57 10.15
N LEU A 74 8.60 -2.94 9.33
CA LEU A 74 7.57 -2.04 9.84
C LEU A 74 6.54 -2.78 10.69
N LYS A 75 6.19 -4.01 10.29
CA LYS A 75 5.28 -4.82 11.09
C LYS A 75 5.86 -5.08 12.48
N GLU A 76 7.15 -5.36 12.55
CA GLU A 76 7.80 -5.53 13.85
C GLU A 76 7.75 -4.25 14.67
N ILE A 77 8.07 -3.13 14.04
CA ILE A 77 8.12 -1.85 14.74
C ILE A 77 6.75 -1.52 15.36
N TYR A 78 5.68 -1.77 14.62
CA TYR A 78 4.35 -1.40 15.07
C TYR A 78 3.61 -2.54 15.75
N GLY A 79 4.27 -3.68 15.95
CA GLY A 79 3.66 -4.80 16.64
C GLY A 79 2.54 -5.48 15.88
N MET A 80 2.56 -5.40 14.55
CA MET A 80 1.55 -6.06 13.73
C MET A 80 1.94 -7.54 13.60
N ASP A 81 1.42 -8.36 14.50
CA ASP A 81 1.90 -9.73 14.70
C ASP A 81 0.96 -10.78 14.10
N TYR A 82 0.29 -10.43 13.02
CA TYR A 82 -0.60 -11.34 12.33
C TYR A 82 -0.39 -11.16 10.82
N ASP A 83 -0.95 -12.07 10.03
CA ASP A 83 -0.71 -12.10 8.59
C ASP A 83 -2.01 -12.39 7.83
N ALA A 84 -1.87 -12.69 6.54
CA ALA A 84 -3.01 -12.84 5.64
C ALA A 84 -3.92 -14.00 6.03
N SER A 85 -3.43 -14.95 6.83
CA SER A 85 -4.29 -16.05 7.27
C SER A 85 -5.46 -15.57 8.12
N TYR A 86 -5.37 -14.35 8.65
CA TYR A 86 -6.43 -13.73 9.43
C TYR A 86 -7.37 -12.87 8.59
N SER A 87 -7.20 -12.87 7.27
CA SER A 87 -8.08 -12.09 6.40
C SER A 87 -9.54 -12.49 6.66
N HIS A 88 -10.40 -11.48 6.82
CA HIS A 88 -11.82 -11.66 7.12
C HIS A 88 -12.08 -12.28 8.49
N ARG A 89 -11.07 -12.38 9.34
CA ARG A 89 -11.19 -12.98 10.66
C ARG A 89 -10.76 -12.03 11.77
N LEU A 90 -10.66 -10.75 11.44
CA LEU A 90 -10.35 -9.73 12.44
C LEU A 90 -11.66 -9.19 12.99
N PHE A 91 -11.72 -9.00 14.30
CA PHE A 91 -12.91 -8.42 14.91
C PHE A 91 -12.49 -7.42 15.98
N GLU A 92 -13.39 -6.52 16.26
CA GLU A 92 -13.18 -5.45 17.21
C GLU A 92 -14.17 -5.65 18.34
N ASP A 93 -13.66 -5.54 19.60
CA ASP A 93 -14.58 -5.63 20.73
C ASP A 93 -15.59 -4.49 20.67
N SER A 94 -16.83 -4.84 20.98
CA SER A 94 -17.92 -3.89 21.05
C SER A 94 -18.02 -3.39 22.47
N LEU A 95 -18.03 -2.07 22.68
CA LEU A 95 -18.08 -1.48 24.03
C LEU A 95 -19.41 -0.83 24.31
#